data_ba0e57795b6af0f4dcc22cdefcf5a0cb
#
_entry.id   ba0e57795b6af0f4dcc22cdefcf5a0cb
#
_cell.length_a   1.000
_cell.length_b   1.000
_cell.length_c   1.000
_cell.angle_alpha   90.00
_cell.angle_beta   90.00
_cell.angle_gamma   90.00
#
_symmetry.space_group_name_H-M   'P 1'
#
loop_
_entity.id
_entity.type
_entity.pdbx_description
1 polymer ?
#
loop_
_entity_poly.entity_id
_entity_poly.type
_entity_poly.pdbx_seq_one_letter_code
_entity_poly.pdbx_strand_id
1 'polypeptide(L)'
;MKSKLLPGVIAALFAASPALAFEPFVVKDIRIEGIQRTEAGTVFSYLPVKVGEQFSDDKASQAIKALFATGFFKDVRIEVDKDVIVVVLDERPAISQVDFVGIKEFDKEALKKGLKEVGLAESRIFDRAVLERAEQELKRQYLSKGLYGVQITTTVTPLERNRVGVNFNVVEGEAARIRQISIIGNKVFKEKELLELFSLTTPGWMTWYSKSDQYSKQKLSGDIEALRSHYLNRGYLDFNIDSTQVSITPDKKDIYITLSISEGEKYTVSDVKLAGTMVVPEAELQALIKLKAGETFVRDSVTATTKAISDRLGNAGYAFANVNAAPEVDKAKREVAFTFFVDPGRRVYVRKINFAGNVRTRDEVIRREMRQMEGAWYDGAALNRSKVRLDRLGYFDEVTIETPAVTGSTDQVDANFTVKERATGNLMLGAGFSSSEKIILSASISQQNLFGTGNAMTLQVNTGKINKTVALSFTNPYWTIDGVSVGWDIYQRNVDPTSLSVATYKSSSIGAGIRFGYPIAEDDRINFGLAIDQTTIKVYDSSPAPYVNFVNTFGDTARSLLATAGWARD
;
A
#
# COMPACT_ATOMS: atom_id res chain seq x y z
N MET A 1 -22.50 -63.83 55.54
CA MET A 1 -23.94 -64.26 55.44
C MET A 1 -24.51 -63.80 54.15
N LYS A 2 -25.09 -64.69 53.45
CA LYS A 2 -25.71 -64.60 52.12
C LYS A 2 -26.94 -63.69 52.12
N SER A 3 -27.19 -62.91 51.12
CA SER A 3 -28.52 -62.80 50.50
C SER A 3 -28.41 -62.28 49.06
N LYS A 4 -28.91 -63.11 48.19
CA LYS A 4 -29.21 -62.92 46.78
C LYS A 4 -30.42 -62.00 46.66
N LEU A 5 -30.42 -61.07 45.66
CA LEU A 5 -31.66 -60.55 45.08
C LEU A 5 -31.47 -60.24 43.58
N LEU A 6 -32.43 -60.76 42.84
CA LEU A 6 -32.71 -60.90 41.42
C LEU A 6 -32.51 -59.58 40.59
N PRO A 7 -32.17 -59.70 39.29
CA PRO A 7 -32.28 -58.61 38.35
C PRO A 7 -33.70 -58.50 37.77
N GLY A 8 -34.35 -57.35 38.05
CA GLY A 8 -35.59 -57.00 37.38
C GLY A 8 -35.32 -56.50 35.98
N VAL A 9 -35.72 -57.20 34.98
CA VAL A 9 -35.77 -56.80 33.56
C VAL A 9 -36.89 -55.78 33.43
N ILE A 10 -36.53 -54.47 33.25
CA ILE A 10 -37.43 -53.47 32.70
C ILE A 10 -37.13 -53.38 31.23
N ALA A 11 -37.89 -54.10 30.41
CA ALA A 11 -37.97 -53.85 28.98
C ALA A 11 -38.73 -52.54 28.73
N ALA A 12 -38.02 -51.45 28.55
CA ALA A 12 -38.62 -50.24 28.02
C ALA A 12 -38.91 -50.47 26.54
N LEU A 13 -40.19 -50.68 26.24
CA LEU A 13 -40.71 -50.58 24.86
C LEU A 13 -40.43 -49.17 24.34
N PHE A 14 -39.37 -48.98 23.53
CA PHE A 14 -39.30 -47.92 22.60
C PHE A 14 -40.39 -48.14 21.54
N ALA A 15 -41.52 -47.49 21.70
CA ALA A 15 -42.46 -47.29 20.62
C ALA A 15 -41.75 -46.33 19.61
N ALA A 16 -41.07 -46.94 18.64
CA ALA A 16 -40.69 -46.22 17.42
C ALA A 16 -42.01 -45.82 16.74
N SER A 17 -42.41 -44.57 16.87
CA SER A 17 -43.45 -44.02 16.02
C SER A 17 -42.98 -44.20 14.58
N PRO A 18 -43.70 -44.90 13.70
CA PRO A 18 -43.36 -44.96 12.30
C PRO A 18 -43.40 -43.50 11.79
N ALA A 19 -42.30 -43.03 11.28
CA ALA A 19 -42.30 -41.83 10.44
C ALA A 19 -43.24 -42.17 9.28
N LEU A 20 -44.46 -41.62 9.28
CA LEU A 20 -45.41 -41.78 8.18
C LEU A 20 -44.80 -41.10 6.95
N ALA A 21 -44.10 -41.86 6.13
CA ALA A 21 -43.77 -41.49 4.78
C ALA A 21 -45.08 -41.27 4.02
N PHE A 22 -45.24 -40.14 3.38
CA PHE A 22 -46.43 -39.90 2.56
C PHE A 22 -46.34 -40.69 1.24
N GLU A 23 -47.50 -41.17 0.76
CA GLU A 23 -47.53 -41.84 -0.54
C GLU A 23 -47.18 -40.85 -1.67
N PRO A 24 -46.35 -41.25 -2.64
CA PRO A 24 -46.00 -40.38 -3.77
C PRO A 24 -47.24 -39.90 -4.53
N PHE A 25 -47.38 -38.59 -4.72
CA PHE A 25 -48.52 -37.97 -5.40
C PHE A 25 -48.06 -37.00 -6.50
N VAL A 26 -48.96 -36.62 -7.41
CA VAL A 26 -48.72 -35.63 -8.45
C VAL A 26 -49.02 -34.24 -7.90
N VAL A 27 -48.05 -33.35 -7.96
CA VAL A 27 -48.16 -32.00 -7.41
C VAL A 27 -49.15 -31.18 -8.23
N LYS A 28 -50.20 -30.67 -7.61
CA LYS A 28 -51.16 -29.76 -8.24
C LYS A 28 -50.83 -28.30 -8.06
N ASP A 29 -50.21 -27.96 -6.93
CA ASP A 29 -49.81 -26.57 -6.61
C ASP A 29 -48.63 -26.59 -5.63
N ILE A 30 -47.83 -25.49 -5.65
CA ILE A 30 -46.70 -25.25 -4.72
C ILE A 30 -46.89 -23.89 -4.10
N ARG A 31 -47.09 -23.86 -2.79
CA ARG A 31 -47.22 -22.63 -2.01
C ARG A 31 -45.94 -22.37 -1.22
N ILE A 32 -45.53 -21.10 -1.16
CA ILE A 32 -44.37 -20.66 -0.38
C ILE A 32 -44.86 -19.76 0.73
N GLU A 33 -44.47 -20.07 1.96
CA GLU A 33 -44.83 -19.32 3.14
C GLU A 33 -43.57 -18.90 3.90
N GLY A 34 -43.64 -17.76 4.64
CA GLY A 34 -42.57 -17.27 5.50
C GLY A 34 -41.51 -16.42 4.81
N ILE A 35 -41.58 -16.21 3.48
CA ILE A 35 -40.69 -15.29 2.77
C ILE A 35 -41.09 -13.85 3.05
N GLN A 36 -40.08 -12.97 3.26
CA GLN A 36 -40.29 -11.55 3.50
C GLN A 36 -39.51 -10.67 2.52
N ARG A 37 -38.34 -11.12 2.08
CA ARG A 37 -37.41 -10.42 1.21
C ARG A 37 -37.12 -11.17 -0.08
N THR A 38 -37.02 -12.51 0.01
CA THR A 38 -36.78 -13.37 -1.15
C THR A 38 -38.04 -13.44 -2.00
N GLU A 39 -37.92 -13.25 -3.31
CA GLU A 39 -39.04 -13.43 -4.22
C GLU A 39 -39.37 -14.91 -4.39
N ALA A 40 -40.67 -15.24 -4.50
CA ALA A 40 -41.12 -16.59 -4.71
C ALA A 40 -40.49 -17.27 -5.93
N GLY A 41 -40.27 -16.50 -7.01
CA GLY A 41 -39.59 -16.98 -8.22
C GLY A 41 -38.17 -17.51 -7.96
N THR A 42 -37.44 -16.88 -7.02
CA THR A 42 -36.12 -17.34 -6.60
C THR A 42 -36.21 -18.71 -5.91
N VAL A 43 -37.18 -18.89 -5.00
CA VAL A 43 -37.38 -20.16 -4.32
C VAL A 43 -37.73 -21.27 -5.31
N PHE A 44 -38.62 -20.98 -6.27
CA PHE A 44 -39.00 -21.94 -7.33
C PHE A 44 -37.81 -22.38 -8.18
N SER A 45 -36.83 -21.49 -8.42
CA SER A 45 -35.64 -21.83 -9.23
C SER A 45 -34.72 -22.85 -8.58
N TYR A 46 -34.78 -22.99 -7.26
CA TYR A 46 -34.00 -23.97 -6.49
C TYR A 46 -34.78 -25.24 -6.12
N LEU A 47 -36.09 -25.28 -6.35
CA LEU A 47 -36.90 -26.46 -6.11
C LEU A 47 -36.69 -27.49 -7.23
N PRO A 48 -36.32 -28.76 -6.91
CA PRO A 48 -36.12 -29.82 -7.89
C PRO A 48 -37.45 -30.49 -8.34
N VAL A 49 -38.58 -29.84 -8.08
CA VAL A 49 -39.92 -30.35 -8.41
C VAL A 49 -40.78 -29.23 -8.98
N LYS A 50 -41.61 -29.55 -9.96
CA LYS A 50 -42.56 -28.62 -10.62
C LYS A 50 -43.99 -29.14 -10.49
N VAL A 51 -44.97 -28.26 -10.68
CA VAL A 51 -46.38 -28.62 -10.76
C VAL A 51 -46.57 -29.61 -11.92
N GLY A 52 -47.29 -30.71 -11.66
CA GLY A 52 -47.50 -31.82 -12.58
C GLY A 52 -46.48 -32.96 -12.45
N GLU A 53 -45.43 -32.83 -11.66
CA GLU A 53 -44.47 -33.89 -11.39
C GLU A 53 -44.86 -34.72 -10.16
N GLN A 54 -44.33 -35.93 -10.09
CA GLN A 54 -44.52 -36.81 -8.92
C GLN A 54 -43.59 -36.35 -7.78
N PHE A 55 -44.14 -36.19 -6.60
CA PHE A 55 -43.43 -35.84 -5.37
C PHE A 55 -43.27 -37.05 -4.47
N SER A 56 -42.09 -37.24 -3.90
CA SER A 56 -41.71 -38.31 -3.01
C SER A 56 -40.80 -37.77 -1.89
N ASP A 57 -40.58 -38.57 -0.85
CA ASP A 57 -39.69 -38.25 0.26
C ASP A 57 -38.26 -37.92 -0.20
N ASP A 58 -37.78 -38.62 -1.24
CA ASP A 58 -36.46 -38.31 -1.83
C ASP A 58 -36.42 -36.91 -2.45
N LYS A 59 -37.46 -36.52 -3.19
CA LYS A 59 -37.57 -35.18 -3.75
C LYS A 59 -37.75 -34.10 -2.68
N ALA A 60 -38.48 -34.42 -1.60
CA ALA A 60 -38.60 -33.51 -0.44
C ALA A 60 -37.22 -33.27 0.21
N SER A 61 -36.47 -34.34 0.44
CA SER A 61 -35.13 -34.26 1.00
C SER A 61 -34.17 -33.46 0.09
N GLN A 62 -34.24 -33.67 -1.23
CA GLN A 62 -33.46 -32.91 -2.20
C GLN A 62 -33.85 -31.43 -2.22
N ALA A 63 -35.13 -31.09 -2.17
CA ALA A 63 -35.66 -29.74 -2.11
C ALA A 63 -35.17 -28.99 -0.86
N ILE A 64 -35.28 -29.62 0.30
CA ILE A 64 -34.78 -29.06 1.55
C ILE A 64 -33.28 -28.79 1.46
N LYS A 65 -32.49 -29.78 0.99
CA LYS A 65 -31.04 -29.62 0.83
C LYS A 65 -30.68 -28.53 -0.14
N ALA A 66 -31.37 -28.42 -1.29
CA ALA A 66 -31.13 -27.41 -2.30
C ALA A 66 -31.41 -25.99 -1.76
N LEU A 67 -32.53 -25.81 -1.06
CA LEU A 67 -32.87 -24.53 -0.44
C LEU A 67 -31.92 -24.17 0.70
N PHE A 68 -31.55 -25.14 1.55
CA PHE A 68 -30.55 -24.90 2.61
C PHE A 68 -29.17 -24.53 2.05
N ALA A 69 -28.76 -25.16 0.94
CA ALA A 69 -27.47 -24.88 0.28
C ALA A 69 -27.36 -23.44 -0.25
N THR A 70 -28.48 -22.75 -0.48
CA THR A 70 -28.47 -21.33 -0.88
C THR A 70 -27.93 -20.41 0.22
N GLY A 71 -28.00 -20.85 1.50
CA GLY A 71 -27.64 -20.04 2.66
C GLY A 71 -28.67 -18.95 3.01
N PHE A 72 -29.77 -18.82 2.26
CA PHE A 72 -30.78 -17.75 2.46
C PHE A 72 -31.69 -18.04 3.66
N PHE A 73 -31.84 -19.29 4.01
CA PHE A 73 -32.83 -19.74 4.98
C PHE A 73 -32.17 -20.29 6.24
N LYS A 74 -32.78 -19.99 7.37
CA LYS A 74 -32.43 -20.53 8.69
C LYS A 74 -33.09 -21.87 8.93
N ASP A 75 -34.34 -22.01 8.47
CA ASP A 75 -35.10 -23.23 8.51
C ASP A 75 -35.91 -23.43 7.21
N VAL A 76 -36.03 -24.67 6.79
CA VAL A 76 -36.78 -25.10 5.59
C VAL A 76 -37.60 -26.30 5.95
N ARG A 77 -38.91 -26.16 5.89
CA ARG A 77 -39.85 -27.26 6.10
C ARG A 77 -40.73 -27.43 4.88
N ILE A 78 -41.05 -28.67 4.55
CA ILE A 78 -41.98 -28.99 3.49
C ILE A 78 -43.17 -29.71 4.15
N GLU A 79 -44.33 -29.11 4.03
CA GLU A 79 -45.60 -29.68 4.48
C GLU A 79 -46.43 -30.07 3.26
N VAL A 80 -47.20 -31.13 3.39
CA VAL A 80 -48.07 -31.66 2.31
C VAL A 80 -49.51 -31.52 2.76
N ASP A 81 -50.29 -30.72 2.01
CA ASP A 81 -51.74 -30.61 2.16
C ASP A 81 -52.42 -31.21 0.95
N LYS A 82 -52.77 -32.51 1.05
CA LYS A 82 -53.30 -33.34 -0.04
C LYS A 82 -52.32 -33.40 -1.24
N ASP A 83 -52.64 -32.71 -2.33
CA ASP A 83 -51.84 -32.66 -3.56
C ASP A 83 -51.06 -31.34 -3.71
N VAL A 84 -50.98 -30.53 -2.63
CA VAL A 84 -50.30 -29.26 -2.60
C VAL A 84 -49.06 -29.35 -1.72
N ILE A 85 -47.93 -28.86 -2.20
CA ILE A 85 -46.72 -28.72 -1.43
C ILE A 85 -46.70 -27.32 -0.80
N VAL A 86 -46.55 -27.24 0.50
CA VAL A 86 -46.34 -25.97 1.22
C VAL A 86 -44.91 -25.93 1.71
N VAL A 87 -44.12 -25.03 1.12
CA VAL A 87 -42.72 -24.80 1.48
C VAL A 87 -42.68 -23.65 2.49
N VAL A 88 -42.46 -24.01 3.76
CA VAL A 88 -42.37 -23.05 4.87
C VAL A 88 -40.92 -22.71 5.10
N LEU A 89 -40.61 -21.43 4.96
CA LEU A 89 -39.24 -20.90 4.99
C LEU A 89 -39.07 -19.88 6.13
N ASP A 90 -38.00 -20.02 6.89
CA ASP A 90 -37.55 -18.99 7.84
C ASP A 90 -36.29 -18.31 7.24
N GLU A 91 -36.46 -17.10 6.74
CA GLU A 91 -35.36 -16.36 6.07
C GLU A 91 -34.33 -15.86 7.06
N ARG A 92 -33.04 -16.03 6.73
CA ARG A 92 -31.96 -15.33 7.43
C ARG A 92 -32.04 -13.84 7.16
N PRO A 93 -31.93 -12.99 8.18
CA PRO A 93 -31.96 -11.54 7.98
C PRO A 93 -30.77 -11.06 7.15
N ALA A 94 -30.94 -9.94 6.45
CA ALA A 94 -29.85 -9.28 5.74
C ALA A 94 -29.26 -8.15 6.60
N ILE A 95 -27.95 -7.93 6.47
CA ILE A 95 -27.28 -6.83 7.15
C ILE A 95 -27.66 -5.51 6.47
N SER A 96 -28.27 -4.60 7.23
CA SER A 96 -28.64 -3.26 6.78
C SER A 96 -27.47 -2.28 6.89
N GLN A 97 -26.77 -2.36 8.02
CA GLN A 97 -25.64 -1.47 8.33
C GLN A 97 -24.67 -2.17 9.28
N VAL A 98 -23.40 -1.75 9.19
CA VAL A 98 -22.33 -2.18 10.12
C VAL A 98 -21.69 -0.93 10.68
N ASP A 99 -21.85 -0.71 11.98
CA ASP A 99 -21.36 0.46 12.68
C ASP A 99 -20.35 0.13 13.75
N PHE A 100 -19.51 1.12 14.05
CA PHE A 100 -18.48 1.05 15.08
C PHE A 100 -18.59 2.24 16.03
N VAL A 101 -18.62 1.94 17.31
CA VAL A 101 -18.61 2.92 18.39
C VAL A 101 -17.39 2.72 19.26
N GLY A 102 -16.71 3.80 19.64
CA GLY A 102 -15.57 3.78 20.56
C GLY A 102 -14.21 3.48 19.91
N ILE A 103 -14.12 3.27 18.61
CA ILE A 103 -12.86 3.05 17.89
C ILE A 103 -12.13 4.38 17.67
N LYS A 104 -10.85 4.42 18.08
CA LYS A 104 -9.93 5.54 17.92
C LYS A 104 -8.64 5.13 17.22
N GLU A 105 -8.19 3.88 17.43
CA GLU A 105 -6.88 3.38 16.96
C GLU A 105 -6.91 2.90 15.50
N PHE A 106 -8.06 2.59 14.97
CA PHE A 106 -8.23 2.12 13.60
C PHE A 106 -9.13 3.05 12.79
N ASP A 107 -8.83 3.14 11.50
CA ASP A 107 -9.72 3.80 10.54
C ASP A 107 -10.98 2.94 10.31
N LYS A 108 -12.15 3.54 10.47
CA LYS A 108 -13.45 2.84 10.38
C LYS A 108 -13.74 2.30 8.98
N GLU A 109 -13.31 3.03 7.95
CA GLU A 109 -13.56 2.61 6.57
C GLU A 109 -12.64 1.44 6.18
N ALA A 110 -11.39 1.44 6.67
CA ALA A 110 -10.48 0.31 6.50
C ALA A 110 -11.02 -0.96 7.19
N LEU A 111 -11.58 -0.83 8.40
CA LEU A 111 -12.23 -1.94 9.10
C LEU A 111 -13.46 -2.46 8.35
N LYS A 112 -14.34 -1.58 7.86
CA LYS A 112 -15.49 -1.99 7.03
C LYS A 112 -15.06 -2.75 5.79
N LYS A 113 -13.98 -2.31 5.13
CA LYS A 113 -13.41 -3.01 3.97
C LYS A 113 -12.91 -4.41 4.33
N GLY A 114 -12.17 -4.55 5.43
CA GLY A 114 -11.70 -5.85 5.92
C GLY A 114 -12.86 -6.79 6.30
N LEU A 115 -13.90 -6.28 6.97
CA LEU A 115 -15.09 -7.06 7.31
C LEU A 115 -15.86 -7.54 6.08
N LYS A 116 -15.89 -6.74 5.01
CA LYS A 116 -16.48 -7.12 3.72
C LYS A 116 -15.80 -8.35 3.11
N GLU A 117 -14.48 -8.46 3.23
CA GLU A 117 -13.70 -9.61 2.75
C GLU A 117 -14.04 -10.90 3.52
N VAL A 118 -14.37 -10.78 4.81
CA VAL A 118 -14.79 -11.90 5.67
C VAL A 118 -16.27 -12.26 5.47
N GLY A 119 -17.03 -11.44 4.70
CA GLY A 119 -18.43 -11.67 4.40
C GLY A 119 -19.42 -10.88 5.28
N LEU A 120 -18.92 -10.02 6.19
CA LEU A 120 -19.76 -9.15 7.02
C LEU A 120 -19.86 -7.75 6.37
N ALA A 121 -20.86 -7.55 5.52
CA ALA A 121 -21.08 -6.29 4.82
C ALA A 121 -22.57 -6.01 4.63
N GLU A 122 -22.89 -4.75 4.36
CA GLU A 122 -24.23 -4.33 4.00
C GLU A 122 -24.78 -5.15 2.80
N SER A 123 -26.05 -5.45 2.83
CA SER A 123 -26.77 -6.27 1.86
C SER A 123 -26.36 -7.76 1.82
N ARG A 124 -25.45 -8.21 2.68
CA ARG A 124 -25.14 -9.63 2.85
C ARG A 124 -26.07 -10.27 3.85
N ILE A 125 -26.22 -11.60 3.73
CA ILE A 125 -26.99 -12.39 4.69
C ILE A 125 -26.23 -12.41 6.02
N PHE A 126 -26.96 -12.15 7.09
CA PHE A 126 -26.40 -12.22 8.43
C PHE A 126 -26.18 -13.66 8.85
N ASP A 127 -24.95 -13.97 9.24
CA ASP A 127 -24.57 -15.23 9.85
C ASP A 127 -23.83 -14.96 11.16
N ARG A 128 -24.33 -15.56 12.25
CA ARG A 128 -23.76 -15.39 13.57
C ARG A 128 -22.31 -15.88 13.67
N ALA A 129 -21.99 -16.98 12.96
CA ALA A 129 -20.63 -17.52 12.94
C ALA A 129 -19.65 -16.58 12.22
N VAL A 130 -20.11 -15.84 11.20
CA VAL A 130 -19.32 -14.80 10.54
C VAL A 130 -19.09 -13.63 11.49
N LEU A 131 -20.13 -13.21 12.23
CA LEU A 131 -20.01 -12.13 13.22
C LEU A 131 -19.00 -12.50 14.33
N GLU A 132 -19.09 -13.68 14.89
CA GLU A 132 -18.18 -14.16 15.95
C GLU A 132 -16.73 -14.23 15.43
N ARG A 133 -16.51 -14.69 14.21
CA ARG A 133 -15.18 -14.64 13.56
C ARG A 133 -14.67 -13.23 13.37
N ALA A 134 -15.52 -12.31 12.93
CA ALA A 134 -15.20 -10.91 12.77
C ALA A 134 -14.82 -10.23 14.09
N GLU A 135 -15.55 -10.52 15.16
CA GLU A 135 -15.25 -10.04 16.52
C GLU A 135 -13.89 -10.56 17.00
N GLN A 136 -13.61 -11.85 16.82
CA GLN A 136 -12.31 -12.44 17.19
C GLN A 136 -11.16 -11.86 16.37
N GLU A 137 -11.37 -11.64 15.08
CA GLU A 137 -10.35 -11.00 14.23
C GLU A 137 -10.08 -9.57 14.67
N LEU A 138 -11.13 -8.78 14.90
CA LEU A 138 -10.99 -7.42 15.41
C LEU A 138 -10.25 -7.39 16.76
N LYS A 139 -10.60 -8.31 17.67
CA LYS A 139 -9.88 -8.44 18.95
C LYS A 139 -8.41 -8.79 18.75
N ARG A 140 -8.09 -9.67 17.82
CA ARG A 140 -6.71 -10.03 17.47
C ARG A 140 -5.92 -8.83 16.95
N GLN A 141 -6.56 -7.98 16.14
CA GLN A 141 -5.96 -6.73 15.65
C GLN A 141 -5.60 -5.79 16.80
N TYR A 142 -6.48 -5.61 17.77
CA TYR A 142 -6.20 -4.81 18.97
C TYR A 142 -5.07 -5.40 19.83
N LEU A 143 -5.10 -6.72 20.04
CA LEU A 143 -4.04 -7.40 20.78
C LEU A 143 -2.68 -7.28 20.10
N SER A 144 -2.63 -7.30 18.76
CA SER A 144 -1.38 -7.14 18.01
C SER A 144 -0.76 -5.75 18.18
N LYS A 145 -1.57 -4.74 18.52
CA LYS A 145 -1.15 -3.37 18.85
C LYS A 145 -0.91 -3.15 20.35
N GLY A 146 -0.99 -4.20 21.16
CA GLY A 146 -0.73 -4.11 22.60
C GLY A 146 -1.92 -3.60 23.43
N LEU A 147 -3.11 -3.51 22.86
CA LEU A 147 -4.34 -3.10 23.54
C LEU A 147 -5.02 -4.30 24.20
N TYR A 148 -4.37 -4.87 25.21
CA TYR A 148 -4.84 -6.10 25.87
C TYR A 148 -6.09 -5.91 26.74
N GLY A 149 -6.40 -4.66 27.07
CA GLY A 149 -7.60 -4.27 27.84
C GLY A 149 -8.85 -4.16 26.99
N VAL A 150 -8.76 -4.36 25.66
CA VAL A 150 -9.89 -4.17 24.75
C VAL A 150 -11.07 -5.06 25.11
N GLN A 151 -12.24 -4.44 25.17
CA GLN A 151 -13.53 -5.11 25.28
C GLN A 151 -14.35 -4.78 24.04
N ILE A 152 -14.80 -5.82 23.36
CA ILE A 152 -15.63 -5.71 22.16
C ILE A 152 -16.97 -6.37 22.49
N THR A 153 -18.03 -5.63 22.34
CA THR A 153 -19.41 -6.14 22.51
C THR A 153 -20.16 -5.87 21.24
N THR A 154 -20.65 -6.92 20.61
CA THR A 154 -21.45 -6.81 19.40
C THR A 154 -22.93 -6.81 19.72
N THR A 155 -23.67 -5.87 19.15
CA THR A 155 -25.12 -5.78 19.29
C THR A 155 -25.75 -5.95 17.92
N VAL A 156 -26.69 -6.91 17.82
CA VAL A 156 -27.47 -7.16 16.61
C VAL A 156 -28.89 -6.67 16.86
N THR A 157 -29.30 -5.63 16.16
CA THR A 157 -30.62 -5.02 16.31
C THR A 157 -31.50 -5.41 15.13
N PRO A 158 -32.65 -6.11 15.37
CA PRO A 158 -33.61 -6.38 14.33
C PRO A 158 -34.21 -5.07 13.76
N LEU A 159 -34.35 -5.03 12.45
CA LEU A 159 -34.92 -3.92 11.70
C LEU A 159 -36.07 -4.43 10.83
N GLU A 160 -36.91 -3.51 10.33
CA GLU A 160 -38.01 -3.86 9.43
C GLU A 160 -37.54 -4.61 8.17
N ARG A 161 -38.42 -5.41 7.59
CA ARG A 161 -38.21 -6.22 6.38
C ARG A 161 -37.08 -7.24 6.51
N ASN A 162 -37.07 -7.98 7.61
CA ASN A 162 -36.10 -9.04 7.90
C ASN A 162 -34.65 -8.57 7.69
N ARG A 163 -34.28 -7.42 8.26
CA ARG A 163 -32.94 -6.86 8.27
C ARG A 163 -32.40 -6.76 9.68
N VAL A 164 -31.06 -6.65 9.79
CA VAL A 164 -30.39 -6.41 11.06
C VAL A 164 -29.36 -5.31 10.92
N GLY A 165 -29.25 -4.48 11.95
CA GLY A 165 -28.13 -3.60 12.17
C GLY A 165 -27.10 -4.28 13.07
N VAL A 166 -25.83 -4.25 12.70
CA VAL A 166 -24.72 -4.79 13.49
C VAL A 166 -23.91 -3.62 14.02
N ASN A 167 -23.77 -3.54 15.35
CA ASN A 167 -22.97 -2.48 15.97
C ASN A 167 -21.87 -3.11 16.84
N PHE A 168 -20.62 -2.74 16.57
CA PHE A 168 -19.46 -3.09 17.36
C PHE A 168 -19.17 -1.97 18.37
N ASN A 169 -19.49 -2.20 19.65
CA ASN A 169 -19.12 -1.32 20.74
C ASN A 169 -17.75 -1.73 21.26
N VAL A 170 -16.77 -0.86 21.08
CA VAL A 170 -15.38 -1.13 21.44
C VAL A 170 -14.94 -0.18 22.54
N VAL A 171 -14.46 -0.76 23.63
CA VAL A 171 -13.73 -0.04 24.67
C VAL A 171 -12.27 -0.46 24.53
N GLU A 172 -11.43 0.41 23.95
CA GLU A 172 -10.07 0.04 23.56
C GLU A 172 -9.14 -0.20 24.76
N GLY A 173 -9.39 0.51 25.86
CA GLY A 173 -8.48 0.49 27.01
C GLY A 173 -7.20 1.29 26.74
N GLU A 174 -6.21 1.09 27.60
CA GLU A 174 -4.88 1.68 27.45
C GLU A 174 -3.93 0.66 26.81
N ALA A 175 -2.99 1.15 25.97
CA ALA A 175 -1.94 0.30 25.43
C ALA A 175 -0.98 -0.12 26.53
N ALA A 176 -0.67 -1.39 26.59
CA ALA A 176 0.30 -1.92 27.55
C ALA A 176 1.69 -1.36 27.24
N ARG A 177 2.41 -0.92 28.29
CA ARG A 177 3.73 -0.30 28.17
C ARG A 177 4.83 -1.29 28.54
N ILE A 178 5.93 -1.20 27.83
CA ILE A 178 7.10 -2.03 28.05
C ILE A 178 7.87 -1.50 29.25
N ARG A 179 7.86 -2.24 30.34
CA ARG A 179 8.63 -1.90 31.56
C ARG A 179 10.08 -2.29 31.45
N GLN A 180 10.34 -3.42 30.81
CA GLN A 180 11.69 -3.96 30.70
C GLN A 180 11.82 -4.80 29.44
N ILE A 181 12.98 -4.65 28.80
CA ILE A 181 13.45 -5.56 27.75
C ILE A 181 14.78 -6.11 28.24
N SER A 182 14.91 -7.42 28.34
CA SER A 182 16.12 -8.11 28.79
C SER A 182 16.61 -9.06 27.70
N ILE A 183 17.92 -9.04 27.49
CA ILE A 183 18.60 -9.97 26.58
C ILE A 183 19.53 -10.84 27.40
N ILE A 184 19.31 -12.14 27.39
CA ILE A 184 20.06 -13.12 28.16
C ILE A 184 20.91 -13.96 27.22
N GLY A 185 22.19 -14.20 27.57
CA GLY A 185 23.13 -14.99 26.78
C GLY A 185 24.13 -14.15 25.99
N ASN A 186 23.98 -12.83 25.99
CA ASN A 186 24.92 -11.90 25.36
C ASN A 186 26.22 -11.83 26.18
N LYS A 187 27.35 -12.10 25.53
CA LYS A 187 28.70 -12.04 26.11
C LYS A 187 29.61 -11.10 25.33
N VAL A 188 29.43 -11.03 24.02
CA VAL A 188 30.26 -10.26 23.10
C VAL A 188 29.85 -8.80 23.05
N PHE A 189 28.55 -8.53 22.99
CA PHE A 189 28.03 -7.17 22.96
C PHE A 189 27.29 -6.85 24.26
N LYS A 190 27.36 -5.60 24.65
CA LYS A 190 26.64 -5.15 25.85
C LYS A 190 25.14 -5.07 25.55
N GLU A 191 24.32 -5.45 26.55
CA GLU A 191 22.84 -5.38 26.42
C GLU A 191 22.37 -4.00 25.96
N LYS A 192 22.96 -2.92 26.46
CA LYS A 192 22.62 -1.56 26.06
C LYS A 192 22.84 -1.32 24.55
N GLU A 193 23.95 -1.78 24.01
CA GLU A 193 24.25 -1.66 22.56
C GLU A 193 23.22 -2.42 21.70
N LEU A 194 22.82 -3.60 22.16
CA LEU A 194 21.82 -4.42 21.48
C LEU A 194 20.42 -3.79 21.55
N LEU A 195 20.07 -3.18 22.68
CA LEU A 195 18.79 -2.50 22.85
C LEU A 195 18.69 -1.19 22.03
N GLU A 196 19.81 -0.56 21.69
CA GLU A 196 19.83 0.60 20.77
C GLU A 196 19.38 0.25 19.34
N LEU A 197 19.38 -1.04 18.97
CA LEU A 197 18.89 -1.53 17.67
C LEU A 197 17.36 -1.61 17.63
N PHE A 198 16.70 -1.57 18.78
CA PHE A 198 15.27 -1.82 18.90
C PHE A 198 14.47 -0.55 18.64
N SER A 199 13.38 -0.71 17.94
CA SER A 199 12.34 0.33 17.79
C SER A 199 11.45 0.41 19.03
N LEU A 200 11.34 -0.70 19.78
CA LEU A 200 10.66 -0.76 21.06
C LEU A 200 11.60 -0.33 22.18
N THR A 201 11.11 0.54 23.07
CA THR A 201 11.89 1.07 24.19
C THR A 201 11.10 1.04 25.49
N THR A 202 11.78 1.15 26.61
CA THR A 202 11.16 1.45 27.90
C THR A 202 10.68 2.91 27.96
N PRO A 203 9.75 3.28 28.87
CA PRO A 203 9.24 4.65 28.98
C PRO A 203 10.36 5.68 29.17
N GLY A 204 10.34 6.73 28.34
CA GLY A 204 11.29 7.84 28.36
C GLY A 204 10.60 9.18 28.08
N TRP A 205 11.36 10.29 28.14
CA TRP A 205 10.80 11.64 28.02
C TRP A 205 10.15 11.95 26.65
N MET A 206 10.52 11.21 25.58
CA MET A 206 9.92 11.38 24.24
C MET A 206 8.91 10.29 23.85
N THR A 207 8.67 9.30 24.70
CA THR A 207 7.78 8.18 24.36
C THR A 207 6.31 8.59 24.25
N TRP A 208 5.93 9.72 24.86
CA TRP A 208 4.59 10.32 24.69
C TRP A 208 4.30 10.70 23.22
N TYR A 209 5.33 11.03 22.45
CA TYR A 209 5.22 11.37 21.02
C TYR A 209 5.47 10.15 20.13
N SER A 210 6.57 9.43 20.35
CA SER A 210 7.00 8.30 19.52
C SER A 210 6.18 7.03 19.72
N LYS A 211 5.50 6.89 20.88
CA LYS A 211 4.79 5.67 21.30
C LYS A 211 5.66 4.41 21.18
N SER A 212 6.98 4.55 21.36
CA SER A 212 7.93 3.44 21.27
C SER A 212 7.90 2.53 22.49
N ASP A 213 7.35 3.00 23.62
CA ASP A 213 7.10 2.23 24.84
C ASP A 213 5.81 1.39 24.78
N GLN A 214 5.01 1.53 23.71
CA GLN A 214 3.82 0.72 23.50
C GLN A 214 4.17 -0.56 22.76
N TYR A 215 3.78 -1.68 23.33
CA TYR A 215 4.07 -2.99 22.76
C TYR A 215 3.34 -3.18 21.41
N SER A 216 4.07 -3.71 20.45
CA SER A 216 3.54 -4.18 19.19
C SER A 216 4.27 -5.47 18.79
N LYS A 217 3.52 -6.52 18.50
CA LYS A 217 4.09 -7.79 18.04
C LYS A 217 4.88 -7.62 16.74
N GLN A 218 4.39 -6.77 15.84
CA GLN A 218 5.06 -6.49 14.57
C GLN A 218 6.41 -5.78 14.78
N LYS A 219 6.45 -4.76 15.66
CA LYS A 219 7.70 -4.08 16.01
C LYS A 219 8.68 -5.04 16.67
N LEU A 220 8.22 -5.86 17.61
CA LEU A 220 9.09 -6.86 18.25
C LEU A 220 9.68 -7.84 17.23
N SER A 221 8.89 -8.30 16.25
CA SER A 221 9.42 -9.15 15.17
C SER A 221 10.49 -8.44 14.34
N GLY A 222 10.32 -7.15 14.06
CA GLY A 222 11.32 -6.32 13.40
C GLY A 222 12.60 -6.16 14.23
N ASP A 223 12.44 -5.92 15.53
CA ASP A 223 13.58 -5.77 16.48
C ASP A 223 14.37 -7.09 16.62
N ILE A 224 13.66 -8.21 16.64
CA ILE A 224 14.27 -9.56 16.64
C ILE A 224 15.09 -9.79 15.38
N GLU A 225 14.59 -9.39 14.19
CA GLU A 225 15.35 -9.52 12.94
C GLU A 225 16.51 -8.52 12.87
N ALA A 226 16.35 -7.32 13.43
CA ALA A 226 17.45 -6.35 13.57
C ALA A 226 18.58 -6.92 14.46
N LEU A 227 18.22 -7.54 15.58
CA LEU A 227 19.18 -8.23 16.45
C LEU A 227 19.89 -9.37 15.73
N ARG A 228 19.14 -10.21 15.01
CA ARG A 228 19.69 -11.30 14.19
C ARG A 228 20.66 -10.77 13.13
N SER A 229 20.24 -9.74 12.39
CA SER A 229 21.08 -9.11 11.37
C SER A 229 22.34 -8.50 11.94
N HIS A 230 22.27 -7.90 13.14
CA HIS A 230 23.43 -7.33 13.82
C HIS A 230 24.54 -8.38 14.06
N TYR A 231 24.17 -9.55 14.56
CA TYR A 231 25.14 -10.64 14.80
C TYR A 231 25.63 -11.27 13.50
N LEU A 232 24.73 -11.60 12.57
CA LEU A 232 25.09 -12.22 11.30
C LEU A 232 25.98 -11.31 10.42
N ASN A 233 25.82 -9.99 10.54
CA ASN A 233 26.66 -9.01 9.83
C ASN A 233 28.02 -8.78 10.52
N ARG A 234 28.23 -9.35 11.69
CA ARG A 234 29.52 -9.29 12.41
C ARG A 234 30.26 -10.63 12.49
N GLY A 235 29.76 -11.61 11.74
CA GLY A 235 30.42 -12.89 11.59
C GLY A 235 29.85 -14.04 12.43
N TYR A 236 28.84 -13.79 13.24
CA TYR A 236 28.27 -14.82 14.13
C TYR A 236 27.23 -15.64 13.38
N LEU A 237 27.70 -16.57 12.54
CA LEU A 237 26.85 -17.39 11.64
C LEU A 237 25.89 -18.30 12.41
N ASP A 238 26.34 -18.86 13.54
CA ASP A 238 25.55 -19.77 14.39
C ASP A 238 24.63 -19.00 15.38
N PHE A 239 24.51 -17.67 15.25
CA PHE A 239 23.64 -16.90 16.11
C PHE A 239 22.20 -17.39 16.07
N ASN A 240 21.64 -17.65 17.24
CA ASN A 240 20.25 -18.08 17.36
C ASN A 240 19.53 -17.33 18.50
N ILE A 241 18.22 -17.15 18.33
CA ILE A 241 17.34 -16.69 19.39
C ILE A 241 16.59 -17.92 19.89
N ASP A 242 16.99 -18.38 21.06
CA ASP A 242 16.50 -19.64 21.63
C ASP A 242 15.06 -19.52 22.12
N SER A 243 14.71 -18.38 22.71
CA SER A 243 13.34 -18.09 23.13
C SER A 243 13.04 -16.60 23.18
N THR A 244 11.77 -16.27 22.95
CA THR A 244 11.21 -14.93 23.12
C THR A 244 10.03 -15.05 24.09
N GLN A 245 10.16 -14.52 25.28
CA GLN A 245 9.11 -14.51 26.29
C GLN A 245 8.54 -13.10 26.45
N VAL A 246 7.24 -12.99 26.34
CA VAL A 246 6.50 -11.74 26.57
C VAL A 246 5.52 -11.99 27.70
N SER A 247 5.76 -11.38 28.84
CA SER A 247 4.91 -11.49 30.03
C SER A 247 4.15 -10.18 30.22
N ILE A 248 2.86 -10.30 30.50
CA ILE A 248 1.99 -9.17 30.80
C ILE A 248 1.49 -9.25 32.24
N THR A 249 1.43 -8.13 32.91
CA THR A 249 0.87 -8.04 34.26
C THR A 249 -0.63 -8.33 34.29
N PRO A 250 -1.18 -8.80 35.42
CA PRO A 250 -2.61 -9.13 35.53
C PRO A 250 -3.55 -7.96 35.21
N ASP A 251 -3.12 -6.72 35.49
CA ASP A 251 -3.83 -5.48 35.17
C ASP A 251 -3.72 -5.05 33.70
N LYS A 252 -2.95 -5.82 32.88
CA LYS A 252 -2.73 -5.63 31.44
C LYS A 252 -2.10 -4.29 31.06
N LYS A 253 -1.37 -3.65 32.00
CA LYS A 253 -0.75 -2.35 31.77
C LYS A 253 0.73 -2.43 31.46
N ASP A 254 1.45 -3.39 32.05
CA ASP A 254 2.89 -3.50 31.94
C ASP A 254 3.31 -4.80 31.24
N ILE A 255 4.34 -4.69 30.41
CA ILE A 255 4.92 -5.80 29.64
C ILE A 255 6.41 -5.92 29.96
N TYR A 256 6.85 -7.15 30.11
CA TYR A 256 8.24 -7.56 30.23
C TYR A 256 8.60 -8.46 29.07
N ILE A 257 9.68 -8.14 28.37
CA ILE A 257 10.18 -8.90 27.23
C ILE A 257 11.52 -9.50 27.61
N THR A 258 11.68 -10.80 27.46
CA THR A 258 12.94 -11.50 27.69
C THR A 258 13.31 -12.28 26.44
N LEU A 259 14.49 -11.99 25.88
CA LEU A 259 15.06 -12.68 24.75
C LEU A 259 16.25 -13.51 25.24
N SER A 260 16.18 -14.83 25.06
CA SER A 260 17.34 -15.70 25.28
C SER A 260 18.03 -15.95 23.97
N ILE A 261 19.33 -15.68 23.91
CA ILE A 261 20.13 -15.80 22.71
C ILE A 261 21.34 -16.70 22.91
N SER A 262 21.77 -17.33 21.83
CA SER A 262 23.05 -18.02 21.71
C SER A 262 23.88 -17.34 20.62
N GLU A 263 25.00 -16.71 21.00
CA GLU A 263 25.77 -15.87 20.08
C GLU A 263 26.54 -16.69 19.03
N GLY A 264 26.97 -17.90 19.41
CA GLY A 264 27.84 -18.71 18.57
C GLY A 264 29.27 -18.17 18.49
N GLU A 265 30.02 -18.69 17.52
CA GLU A 265 31.40 -18.28 17.25
C GLU A 265 31.46 -17.35 16.04
N LYS A 266 32.56 -16.57 15.97
CA LYS A 266 32.78 -15.67 14.84
C LYS A 266 33.47 -16.41 13.71
N TYR A 267 32.89 -16.34 12.49
CA TYR A 267 33.36 -16.99 11.28
C TYR A 267 34.03 -16.02 10.31
N THR A 268 35.02 -16.50 9.59
CA THR A 268 35.67 -15.85 8.45
C THR A 268 35.33 -16.57 7.16
N VAL A 269 35.32 -15.85 6.06
CA VAL A 269 35.10 -16.44 4.72
C VAL A 269 36.39 -17.12 4.26
N SER A 270 36.36 -18.42 3.99
CA SER A 270 37.55 -19.16 3.50
C SER A 270 37.67 -19.10 1.98
N ASP A 271 36.57 -19.27 1.28
CA ASP A 271 36.52 -19.29 -0.19
C ASP A 271 35.17 -18.85 -0.72
N VAL A 272 35.15 -18.34 -1.96
CA VAL A 272 33.90 -17.92 -2.64
C VAL A 272 33.96 -18.41 -4.09
N LYS A 273 32.98 -19.25 -4.47
CA LYS A 273 32.91 -19.88 -5.80
C LYS A 273 31.60 -19.53 -6.50
N LEU A 274 31.66 -19.48 -7.81
CA LEU A 274 30.50 -19.53 -8.69
C LEU A 274 30.35 -20.93 -9.25
N ALA A 275 29.11 -21.41 -9.36
CA ALA A 275 28.79 -22.70 -9.98
C ALA A 275 27.45 -22.59 -10.73
N GLY A 276 27.15 -23.57 -11.58
CA GLY A 276 25.91 -23.59 -12.36
C GLY A 276 26.11 -23.13 -13.80
N THR A 277 25.07 -22.56 -14.41
CA THR A 277 25.06 -22.18 -15.82
C THR A 277 25.39 -20.71 -16.01
N MET A 278 26.55 -20.40 -16.60
CA MET A 278 26.98 -19.03 -16.87
C MET A 278 26.52 -18.60 -18.26
N VAL A 279 25.52 -17.73 -18.32
CA VAL A 279 24.94 -17.15 -19.57
C VAL A 279 25.49 -15.75 -19.88
N VAL A 280 26.24 -15.19 -18.95
CA VAL A 280 27.04 -13.96 -19.11
C VAL A 280 28.48 -14.27 -18.74
N PRO A 281 29.47 -13.46 -19.15
CA PRO A 281 30.87 -13.71 -18.82
C PRO A 281 31.08 -13.89 -17.32
N GLU A 282 31.75 -14.97 -16.93
CA GLU A 282 31.98 -15.29 -15.50
C GLU A 282 32.70 -14.16 -14.76
N ALA A 283 33.65 -13.51 -15.44
CA ALA A 283 34.38 -12.38 -14.88
C ALA A 283 33.48 -11.22 -14.46
N GLU A 284 32.34 -10.98 -15.17
CA GLU A 284 31.35 -9.96 -14.79
C GLU A 284 30.62 -10.37 -13.51
N LEU A 285 30.27 -11.66 -13.39
CA LEU A 285 29.58 -12.15 -12.18
C LEU A 285 30.53 -12.18 -10.98
N GLN A 286 31.80 -12.55 -11.18
CA GLN A 286 32.81 -12.48 -10.13
C GLN A 286 33.03 -11.06 -9.62
N ALA A 287 32.99 -10.05 -10.49
CA ALA A 287 33.12 -8.64 -10.09
C ALA A 287 31.96 -8.15 -9.22
N LEU A 288 30.80 -8.83 -9.23
CA LEU A 288 29.63 -8.50 -8.40
C LEU A 288 29.70 -9.11 -7.00
N ILE A 289 30.64 -10.04 -6.75
CA ILE A 289 30.80 -10.70 -5.45
C ILE A 289 31.35 -9.69 -4.44
N LYS A 290 30.60 -9.49 -3.36
CA LYS A 290 30.94 -8.56 -2.28
C LYS A 290 31.67 -9.23 -1.10
N LEU A 291 31.86 -10.55 -1.16
CA LEU A 291 32.61 -11.31 -0.17
C LEU A 291 34.03 -11.54 -0.65
N LYS A 292 34.99 -11.50 0.27
CA LYS A 292 36.38 -11.84 -0.01
C LYS A 292 36.89 -12.87 0.97
N ALA A 293 37.71 -13.80 0.48
CA ALA A 293 38.39 -14.76 1.35
C ALA A 293 39.30 -14.05 2.37
N GLY A 294 39.28 -14.52 3.61
CA GLY A 294 39.98 -13.93 4.75
C GLY A 294 39.24 -12.85 5.48
N GLU A 295 38.12 -12.30 4.94
CA GLU A 295 37.32 -11.33 5.63
C GLU A 295 36.29 -11.97 6.57
N THR A 296 35.81 -11.20 7.55
CA THR A 296 34.71 -11.64 8.44
C THR A 296 33.44 -11.88 7.61
N PHE A 297 32.73 -12.96 7.90
CA PHE A 297 31.41 -13.20 7.31
C PHE A 297 30.44 -12.06 7.57
N VAL A 298 29.73 -11.62 6.53
CA VAL A 298 28.69 -10.59 6.57
C VAL A 298 27.49 -11.07 5.76
N ARG A 299 26.36 -11.32 6.43
CA ARG A 299 25.10 -11.79 5.77
C ARG A 299 24.65 -10.87 4.65
N ASP A 300 24.68 -9.55 4.88
CA ASP A 300 24.24 -8.57 3.89
C ASP A 300 25.09 -8.61 2.62
N SER A 301 26.38 -8.94 2.73
CA SER A 301 27.25 -9.13 1.56
C SER A 301 26.84 -10.35 0.72
N VAL A 302 26.41 -11.44 1.37
CA VAL A 302 25.88 -12.62 0.65
C VAL A 302 24.59 -12.26 -0.07
N THR A 303 23.64 -11.64 0.63
CA THR A 303 22.35 -11.22 0.05
C THR A 303 22.53 -10.21 -1.08
N ALA A 304 23.42 -9.24 -0.89
CA ALA A 304 23.73 -8.23 -1.90
C ALA A 304 24.42 -8.84 -3.13
N THR A 305 25.28 -9.86 -2.95
CA THR A 305 25.90 -10.60 -4.05
C THR A 305 24.85 -11.39 -4.83
N THR A 306 24.03 -12.18 -4.14
CA THR A 306 22.92 -12.93 -4.74
C THR A 306 22.03 -12.02 -5.57
N LYS A 307 21.62 -10.90 -4.99
CA LYS A 307 20.79 -9.91 -5.67
C LYS A 307 21.49 -9.29 -6.88
N ALA A 308 22.74 -8.88 -6.75
CA ALA A 308 23.50 -8.26 -7.84
C ALA A 308 23.68 -9.21 -9.04
N ILE A 309 23.95 -10.49 -8.78
CA ILE A 309 24.04 -11.52 -9.84
C ILE A 309 22.66 -11.73 -10.48
N SER A 310 21.60 -11.86 -9.69
CA SER A 310 20.23 -12.02 -10.19
C SER A 310 19.80 -10.81 -11.05
N ASP A 311 20.07 -9.59 -10.58
CA ASP A 311 19.79 -8.35 -11.31
C ASP A 311 20.57 -8.30 -12.65
N ARG A 312 21.86 -8.72 -12.64
CA ARG A 312 22.67 -8.77 -13.86
C ARG A 312 22.12 -9.76 -14.90
N LEU A 313 21.66 -10.91 -14.44
CA LEU A 313 21.00 -11.89 -15.29
C LEU A 313 19.66 -11.39 -15.81
N GLY A 314 18.87 -10.73 -14.94
CA GLY A 314 17.63 -10.05 -15.32
C GLY A 314 17.83 -9.01 -16.41
N ASN A 315 18.92 -8.22 -16.33
CA ASN A 315 19.27 -7.23 -17.36
C ASN A 315 19.71 -7.88 -18.69
N ALA A 316 20.01 -9.19 -18.68
CA ALA A 316 20.35 -9.98 -19.87
C ALA A 316 19.16 -10.80 -20.43
N GLY A 317 17.97 -10.62 -19.89
CA GLY A 317 16.73 -11.27 -20.36
C GLY A 317 16.25 -12.45 -19.51
N TYR A 318 16.92 -12.76 -18.40
CA TYR A 318 16.59 -13.90 -17.55
C TYR A 318 15.77 -13.46 -16.33
N ALA A 319 14.50 -13.16 -16.55
CA ALA A 319 13.60 -12.60 -15.51
C ALA A 319 13.40 -13.52 -14.30
N PHE A 320 13.55 -14.83 -14.49
CA PHE A 320 13.34 -15.84 -13.46
C PHE A 320 14.65 -16.48 -12.98
N ALA A 321 15.78 -15.79 -13.19
CA ALA A 321 17.08 -16.26 -12.72
C ALA A 321 17.07 -16.46 -11.20
N ASN A 322 17.48 -17.64 -10.78
CA ASN A 322 17.65 -18.00 -9.38
C ASN A 322 19.13 -18.11 -9.04
N VAL A 323 19.54 -17.44 -7.99
CA VAL A 323 20.91 -17.51 -7.48
C VAL A 323 20.84 -17.93 -6.02
N ASN A 324 21.34 -19.13 -5.74
CA ASN A 324 21.34 -19.68 -4.39
C ASN A 324 22.74 -19.70 -3.81
N ALA A 325 22.92 -19.11 -2.65
CA ALA A 325 24.18 -19.13 -1.90
C ALA A 325 24.18 -20.32 -0.93
N ALA A 326 25.02 -21.30 -1.18
CA ALA A 326 25.21 -22.47 -0.32
C ALA A 326 26.45 -22.29 0.56
N PRO A 327 26.30 -22.23 1.89
CA PRO A 327 27.41 -22.18 2.82
C PRO A 327 27.95 -23.59 3.12
N GLU A 328 29.27 -23.75 3.12
CA GLU A 328 29.98 -24.90 3.66
C GLU A 328 30.75 -24.46 4.90
N VAL A 329 30.31 -24.92 6.07
CA VAL A 329 30.82 -24.45 7.37
C VAL A 329 31.82 -25.41 7.97
N ASP A 330 33.06 -24.97 8.16
CA ASP A 330 34.07 -25.67 8.96
C ASP A 330 34.10 -25.11 10.38
N LYS A 331 33.39 -25.79 11.28
CA LYS A 331 33.28 -25.37 12.69
C LYS A 331 34.64 -25.45 13.43
N ALA A 332 35.53 -26.35 13.04
CA ALA A 332 36.83 -26.52 13.70
C ALA A 332 37.75 -25.33 13.41
N LYS A 333 37.72 -24.82 12.19
CA LYS A 333 38.52 -23.68 11.75
C LYS A 333 37.78 -22.35 11.93
N ARG A 334 36.47 -22.37 12.21
CA ARG A 334 35.59 -21.19 12.23
C ARG A 334 35.59 -20.46 10.90
N GLU A 335 35.53 -21.25 9.82
CA GLU A 335 35.54 -20.76 8.45
C GLU A 335 34.26 -21.17 7.74
N VAL A 336 33.85 -20.35 6.77
CA VAL A 336 32.72 -20.64 5.89
C VAL A 336 33.10 -20.36 4.44
N ALA A 337 32.94 -21.36 3.57
CA ALA A 337 33.02 -21.18 2.14
C ALA A 337 31.64 -20.99 1.56
N PHE A 338 31.51 -20.14 0.53
CA PHE A 338 30.24 -19.92 -0.16
C PHE A 338 30.33 -20.34 -1.60
N THR A 339 29.37 -21.14 -2.04
CA THR A 339 29.19 -21.44 -3.47
C THR A 339 27.88 -20.81 -3.94
N PHE A 340 27.94 -19.83 -4.86
CA PHE A 340 26.80 -19.23 -5.49
C PHE A 340 26.39 -20.07 -6.71
N PHE A 341 25.30 -20.81 -6.59
CA PHE A 341 24.72 -21.60 -7.67
C PHE A 341 23.83 -20.71 -8.53
N VAL A 342 24.25 -20.55 -9.79
CA VAL A 342 23.55 -19.73 -10.77
C VAL A 342 22.68 -20.62 -11.66
N ASP A 343 21.39 -20.41 -11.60
CA ASP A 343 20.39 -20.98 -12.51
C ASP A 343 19.65 -19.84 -13.22
N PRO A 344 20.04 -19.49 -14.45
CA PRO A 344 19.43 -18.40 -15.19
C PRO A 344 18.00 -18.71 -15.64
N GLY A 345 17.59 -19.98 -15.68
CA GLY A 345 16.33 -20.37 -16.28
C GLY A 345 16.29 -20.06 -17.79
N ARG A 346 15.13 -19.68 -18.30
CA ARG A 346 14.94 -19.32 -19.72
C ARG A 346 14.98 -17.82 -19.92
N ARG A 347 15.50 -17.41 -21.06
CA ARG A 347 15.44 -16.03 -21.52
C ARG A 347 14.03 -15.71 -21.97
N VAL A 348 13.48 -14.56 -21.56
CA VAL A 348 12.08 -14.21 -21.80
C VAL A 348 11.93 -12.86 -22.48
N TYR A 349 10.82 -12.72 -23.23
CA TYR A 349 10.40 -11.47 -23.85
C TYR A 349 9.30 -10.80 -23.04
N VAL A 350 9.26 -9.48 -23.05
CA VAL A 350 8.12 -8.73 -22.57
C VAL A 350 7.07 -8.65 -23.67
N ARG A 351 5.98 -9.39 -23.52
CA ARG A 351 4.90 -9.44 -24.51
C ARG A 351 4.13 -8.12 -24.58
N LYS A 352 3.67 -7.63 -23.43
CA LYS A 352 2.89 -6.41 -23.28
C LYS A 352 3.24 -5.66 -22.02
N ILE A 353 3.05 -4.35 -22.06
CA ILE A 353 3.14 -3.47 -20.89
C ILE A 353 1.73 -2.96 -20.59
N ASN A 354 1.19 -3.38 -19.46
CA ASN A 354 -0.14 -3.04 -19.01
C ASN A 354 -0.06 -2.00 -17.89
N PHE A 355 -1.04 -1.08 -17.88
CA PHE A 355 -1.16 -0.07 -16.83
C PHE A 355 -2.50 -0.24 -16.11
N ALA A 356 -2.49 -0.08 -14.79
CA ALA A 356 -3.67 -0.13 -13.95
C ALA A 356 -3.60 0.93 -12.85
N GLY A 357 -4.77 1.41 -12.41
CA GLY A 357 -4.87 2.41 -11.34
C GLY A 357 -4.80 3.88 -11.81
N ASN A 358 -4.52 4.13 -13.10
CA ASN A 358 -4.51 5.46 -13.70
C ASN A 358 -5.92 5.91 -14.11
N VAL A 359 -6.71 6.37 -13.14
CA VAL A 359 -8.10 6.79 -13.38
C VAL A 359 -8.17 8.18 -14.03
N ARG A 360 -7.24 9.07 -13.70
CA ARG A 360 -7.16 10.46 -14.18
C ARG A 360 -6.07 10.64 -15.21
N THR A 361 -4.91 10.03 -14.98
CA THR A 361 -3.73 10.16 -15.86
C THR A 361 -3.94 9.33 -17.11
N ARG A 362 -3.75 9.92 -18.27
CA ARG A 362 -3.86 9.23 -19.56
C ARG A 362 -2.76 8.18 -19.72
N ASP A 363 -3.07 7.08 -20.38
CA ASP A 363 -2.14 5.97 -20.65
C ASP A 363 -0.86 6.44 -21.36
N GLU A 364 -1.00 7.37 -22.32
CA GLU A 364 0.13 7.97 -23.06
C GLU A 364 1.16 8.65 -22.16
N VAL A 365 0.71 9.24 -21.03
CA VAL A 365 1.60 9.92 -20.08
C VAL A 365 2.49 8.91 -19.32
N ILE A 366 1.94 7.74 -19.01
CA ILE A 366 2.69 6.67 -18.37
C ILE A 366 3.57 5.97 -19.40
N ARG A 367 3.03 5.67 -20.57
CA ARG A 367 3.69 4.90 -21.62
C ARG A 367 4.96 5.57 -22.15
N ARG A 368 4.98 6.89 -22.29
CA ARG A 368 6.16 7.64 -22.74
C ARG A 368 7.34 7.59 -21.76
N GLU A 369 7.08 7.25 -20.49
CA GLU A 369 8.14 7.08 -19.49
C GLU A 369 8.76 5.68 -19.50
N MET A 370 8.23 4.75 -20.28
CA MET A 370 8.75 3.39 -20.38
C MET A 370 10.10 3.36 -21.10
N ARG A 371 11.01 2.54 -20.56
CA ARG A 371 12.30 2.24 -21.16
C ARG A 371 12.41 0.79 -21.60
N GLN A 372 11.58 -0.08 -21.05
CA GLN A 372 11.34 -1.41 -21.57
C GLN A 372 10.41 -1.31 -22.78
N MET A 373 10.71 -2.00 -23.86
CA MET A 373 9.86 -2.09 -25.05
C MET A 373 9.07 -3.40 -25.06
N GLU A 374 7.85 -3.36 -25.60
CA GLU A 374 7.07 -4.54 -25.91
C GLU A 374 7.74 -5.33 -27.06
N GLY A 375 7.71 -6.66 -27.00
CA GLY A 375 8.36 -7.52 -27.96
C GLY A 375 9.88 -7.63 -27.81
N ALA A 376 10.49 -6.85 -26.93
CA ALA A 376 11.92 -6.92 -26.64
C ALA A 376 12.23 -7.92 -25.52
N TRP A 377 13.50 -8.31 -25.43
CA TRP A 377 13.98 -9.07 -24.29
C TRP A 377 13.68 -8.33 -22.99
N TYR A 378 13.35 -9.09 -21.96
CA TYR A 378 13.22 -8.57 -20.61
C TYR A 378 14.53 -7.87 -20.19
N ASP A 379 14.42 -6.67 -19.66
CA ASP A 379 15.53 -5.92 -19.07
C ASP A 379 15.09 -5.33 -17.73
N GLY A 380 15.55 -5.93 -16.65
CA GLY A 380 15.22 -5.50 -15.29
C GLY A 380 15.66 -4.06 -14.99
N ALA A 381 16.79 -3.62 -15.55
CA ALA A 381 17.26 -2.24 -15.41
C ALA A 381 16.35 -1.26 -16.17
N ALA A 382 15.87 -1.61 -17.35
CA ALA A 382 14.94 -0.80 -18.13
C ALA A 382 13.58 -0.68 -17.43
N LEU A 383 13.07 -1.76 -16.85
CA LEU A 383 11.85 -1.76 -16.03
C LEU A 383 11.99 -0.89 -14.78
N ASN A 384 13.11 -1.03 -14.05
CA ASN A 384 13.36 -0.22 -12.87
C ASN A 384 13.53 1.28 -13.24
N ARG A 385 14.21 1.60 -14.32
CA ARG A 385 14.29 2.98 -14.84
C ARG A 385 12.91 3.53 -15.17
N SER A 386 12.05 2.75 -15.79
CA SER A 386 10.67 3.13 -16.08
C SER A 386 9.90 3.47 -14.80
N LYS A 387 10.07 2.66 -13.75
CA LYS A 387 9.49 2.94 -12.42
C LYS A 387 10.01 4.26 -11.84
N VAL A 388 11.33 4.44 -11.80
CA VAL A 388 11.95 5.67 -11.26
C VAL A 388 11.45 6.91 -12.00
N ARG A 389 11.27 6.82 -13.33
CA ARG A 389 10.72 7.93 -14.12
C ARG A 389 9.27 8.24 -13.76
N LEU A 390 8.44 7.21 -13.56
CA LEU A 390 7.07 7.40 -13.09
C LEU A 390 7.01 8.01 -11.69
N ASP A 391 7.87 7.56 -10.77
CA ASP A 391 7.97 8.11 -9.42
C ASP A 391 8.37 9.60 -9.46
N ARG A 392 9.29 9.99 -10.35
CA ARG A 392 9.76 11.38 -10.55
C ARG A 392 8.66 12.31 -11.08
N LEU A 393 7.65 11.82 -11.80
CA LEU A 393 6.53 12.66 -12.25
C LEU A 393 5.78 13.30 -11.07
N GLY A 394 5.78 12.65 -9.91
CA GLY A 394 5.07 13.11 -8.73
C GLY A 394 3.55 13.03 -8.84
N TYR A 395 3.02 12.25 -9.77
CA TYR A 395 1.58 12.04 -9.97
C TYR A 395 1.05 10.85 -9.18
N PHE A 396 1.96 10.01 -8.65
CA PHE A 396 1.64 8.75 -8.00
C PHE A 396 2.24 8.72 -6.59
N ASP A 397 1.49 8.15 -5.64
CA ASP A 397 1.96 7.84 -4.29
C ASP A 397 2.77 6.53 -4.28
N GLU A 398 2.42 5.61 -5.17
CA GLU A 398 3.03 4.30 -5.27
C GLU A 398 3.02 3.82 -6.72
N VAL A 399 4.12 3.21 -7.14
CA VAL A 399 4.26 2.53 -8.43
C VAL A 399 4.81 1.14 -8.17
N THR A 400 4.04 0.11 -8.50
CA THR A 400 4.46 -1.29 -8.41
C THR A 400 4.61 -1.90 -9.79
N ILE A 401 5.55 -2.83 -9.92
CA ILE A 401 5.80 -3.58 -11.16
C ILE A 401 5.71 -5.06 -10.84
N GLU A 402 4.91 -5.77 -11.60
CA GLU A 402 4.83 -7.21 -11.57
C GLU A 402 5.09 -7.76 -12.99
N THR A 403 5.84 -8.87 -13.06
CA THR A 403 6.19 -9.49 -14.34
C THR A 403 5.76 -10.95 -14.37
N PRO A 404 4.43 -11.22 -14.37
CA PRO A 404 3.92 -12.58 -14.41
C PRO A 404 4.24 -13.27 -15.74
N ALA A 405 4.52 -14.56 -15.65
CA ALA A 405 4.63 -15.42 -16.83
C ALA A 405 3.30 -15.51 -17.56
N VAL A 406 3.34 -15.51 -18.89
CA VAL A 406 2.14 -15.62 -19.72
C VAL A 406 1.67 -17.07 -19.76
N THR A 407 0.42 -17.32 -19.39
CA THR A 407 -0.18 -18.67 -19.44
C THR A 407 -0.10 -19.24 -20.85
N GLY A 408 0.45 -20.44 -20.96
CA GLY A 408 0.62 -21.14 -22.26
C GLY A 408 1.86 -20.73 -23.06
N SER A 409 2.68 -19.80 -22.56
CA SER A 409 4.00 -19.49 -23.13
C SER A 409 5.10 -19.85 -22.12
N THR A 410 6.25 -20.27 -22.64
CA THR A 410 7.40 -20.63 -21.80
C THR A 410 8.49 -19.55 -21.76
N ASP A 411 8.36 -18.53 -22.61
CA ASP A 411 9.38 -17.50 -22.88
C ASP A 411 8.82 -16.08 -22.91
N GLN A 412 7.60 -15.86 -22.39
CA GLN A 412 6.96 -14.56 -22.38
C GLN A 412 6.50 -14.16 -20.99
N VAL A 413 6.65 -12.87 -20.70
CA VAL A 413 6.13 -12.22 -19.51
C VAL A 413 5.32 -10.99 -19.93
N ASP A 414 4.33 -10.62 -19.13
CA ASP A 414 3.69 -9.31 -19.20
C ASP A 414 4.29 -8.40 -18.14
N ALA A 415 4.52 -7.13 -18.45
CA ALA A 415 4.94 -6.15 -17.46
C ALA A 415 3.72 -5.33 -17.01
N ASN A 416 3.27 -5.56 -15.79
CA ASN A 416 2.11 -4.90 -15.22
C ASN A 416 2.55 -3.78 -14.28
N PHE A 417 2.31 -2.54 -14.67
CA PHE A 417 2.54 -1.37 -13.83
C PHE A 417 1.22 -0.99 -13.15
N THR A 418 1.18 -1.07 -11.84
CA THR A 418 0.04 -0.60 -11.06
C THR A 418 0.43 0.68 -10.34
N VAL A 419 -0.35 1.74 -10.57
CA VAL A 419 -0.10 3.05 -9.98
C VAL A 419 -1.23 3.44 -9.03
N LYS A 420 -0.86 4.15 -7.97
CA LYS A 420 -1.82 4.79 -7.06
C LYS A 420 -1.71 6.29 -7.23
N GLU A 421 -2.71 6.90 -7.85
CA GLU A 421 -2.71 8.32 -8.13
C GLU A 421 -2.87 9.17 -6.87
N ARG A 422 -2.17 10.31 -6.85
CA ARG A 422 -2.30 11.34 -5.81
C ARG A 422 -2.90 12.63 -6.38
N ALA A 423 -3.30 13.52 -5.49
CA ALA A 423 -3.73 14.85 -5.89
C ALA A 423 -2.52 15.64 -6.41
N THR A 424 -2.61 16.16 -7.64
CA THR A 424 -1.56 16.92 -8.33
C THR A 424 -1.80 18.42 -8.33
N GLY A 425 -2.90 18.86 -7.73
CA GLY A 425 -3.21 20.28 -7.50
C GLY A 425 -2.65 20.75 -6.17
N ASN A 426 -2.08 21.94 -6.16
CA ASN A 426 -1.61 22.60 -4.94
C ASN A 426 -2.16 24.04 -4.90
N LEU A 427 -2.80 24.37 -3.79
CA LEU A 427 -3.23 25.73 -3.46
C LEU A 427 -2.40 26.21 -2.27
N MET A 428 -1.65 27.27 -2.48
CA MET A 428 -0.85 27.90 -1.43
C MET A 428 -1.39 29.31 -1.19
N LEU A 429 -1.75 29.60 0.04
CA LEU A 429 -2.16 30.91 0.48
C LEU A 429 -1.21 31.37 1.59
N GLY A 430 -0.69 32.56 1.46
CA GLY A 430 0.22 33.16 2.44
C GLY A 430 -0.22 34.57 2.81
N ALA A 431 -0.08 34.91 4.07
CA ALA A 431 -0.21 36.26 4.56
C ALA A 431 1.02 36.59 5.41
N GLY A 432 1.62 37.72 5.15
CA GLY A 432 2.79 38.22 5.86
C GLY A 432 2.62 39.69 6.22
N PHE A 433 3.41 40.15 7.18
CA PHE A 433 3.55 41.55 7.51
C PHE A 433 5.02 41.94 7.57
N SER A 434 5.33 43.05 6.96
CA SER A 434 6.67 43.64 7.01
C SER A 434 6.51 45.15 7.25
N SER A 435 7.44 45.75 7.95
CA SER A 435 7.43 47.21 8.18
C SER A 435 7.45 48.01 6.86
N SER A 436 8.05 47.47 5.82
CA SER A 436 8.21 48.07 4.48
C SER A 436 7.04 47.74 3.55
N GLU A 437 6.70 46.44 3.40
CA GLU A 437 5.66 45.96 2.48
C GLU A 437 4.25 46.04 3.08
N LYS A 438 4.15 46.31 4.41
CA LYS A 438 2.92 46.27 5.19
C LYS A 438 2.33 44.84 5.13
N ILE A 439 1.08 44.70 4.73
CA ILE A 439 0.44 43.40 4.55
C ILE A 439 0.79 42.88 3.16
N ILE A 440 1.33 41.68 3.13
CA ILE A 440 1.62 40.91 1.92
C ILE A 440 0.64 39.76 1.86
N LEU A 441 -0.13 39.64 0.80
CA LEU A 441 -0.94 38.48 0.50
C LEU A 441 -0.34 37.79 -0.72
N SER A 442 -0.12 36.50 -0.61
CA SER A 442 0.33 35.65 -1.70
C SER A 442 -0.64 34.51 -1.91
N ALA A 443 -0.96 34.22 -3.15
CA ALA A 443 -1.74 33.09 -3.56
C ALA A 443 -1.04 32.41 -4.75
N SER A 444 -0.95 31.09 -4.70
CA SER A 444 -0.45 30.32 -5.83
C SER A 444 -1.33 29.08 -6.01
N ILE A 445 -1.85 28.91 -7.22
CA ILE A 445 -2.58 27.72 -7.64
C ILE A 445 -1.72 27.05 -8.69
N SER A 446 -1.27 25.83 -8.42
CA SER A 446 -0.56 25.03 -9.40
C SER A 446 -1.26 23.70 -9.60
N GLN A 447 -1.41 23.31 -10.84
CA GLN A 447 -1.94 22.02 -11.24
C GLN A 447 -0.89 21.33 -12.11
N GLN A 448 -0.30 20.27 -11.60
CA GLN A 448 0.49 19.34 -12.40
C GLN A 448 -0.43 18.27 -12.96
N ASN A 449 -0.09 17.72 -14.09
CA ASN A 449 -0.94 16.74 -14.76
C ASN A 449 -2.37 17.26 -15.06
N LEU A 450 -2.44 18.45 -15.64
CA LEU A 450 -3.69 19.14 -15.99
C LEU A 450 -4.55 18.22 -16.92
N PHE A 451 -5.77 17.89 -16.48
CA PHE A 451 -6.68 16.97 -17.17
C PHE A 451 -6.07 15.62 -17.56
N GLY A 452 -5.08 15.15 -16.78
CA GLY A 452 -4.41 13.87 -17.01
C GLY A 452 -3.44 13.86 -18.21
N THR A 453 -3.11 15.00 -18.78
CA THR A 453 -2.26 15.12 -19.98
C THR A 453 -0.75 15.21 -19.68
N GLY A 454 -0.39 15.29 -18.40
CA GLY A 454 0.98 15.55 -17.96
C GLY A 454 1.43 17.00 -18.13
N ASN A 455 0.55 17.91 -18.55
CA ASN A 455 0.84 19.34 -18.64
C ASN A 455 0.74 19.98 -17.25
N ALA A 456 1.51 21.03 -17.04
CA ALA A 456 1.49 21.81 -15.81
C ALA A 456 1.03 23.26 -16.08
N MET A 457 0.24 23.81 -15.16
CA MET A 457 -0.21 25.19 -15.17
C MET A 457 -0.08 25.79 -13.76
N THR A 458 0.43 27.00 -13.67
CA THR A 458 0.59 27.72 -12.39
C THR A 458 0.14 29.15 -12.55
N LEU A 459 -0.74 29.59 -11.65
CA LEU A 459 -1.11 31.00 -11.47
C LEU A 459 -0.56 31.45 -10.12
N GLN A 460 0.21 32.53 -10.13
CA GLN A 460 0.78 33.14 -8.93
C GLN A 460 0.35 34.60 -8.83
N VAL A 461 -0.09 34.99 -7.65
CA VAL A 461 -0.47 36.36 -7.31
C VAL A 461 0.24 36.75 -6.02
N ASN A 462 0.93 37.87 -6.03
CA ASN A 462 1.56 38.47 -4.86
C ASN A 462 1.16 39.95 -4.78
N THR A 463 0.61 40.36 -3.62
CA THR A 463 0.11 41.73 -3.43
C THR A 463 0.81 42.39 -2.23
N GLY A 464 2.05 42.79 -2.38
CA GLY A 464 2.74 43.68 -1.43
C GLY A 464 2.46 45.15 -1.75
N LYS A 465 2.80 46.05 -0.84
CA LYS A 465 2.73 47.49 -1.10
C LYS A 465 3.76 47.90 -2.13
N ILE A 466 4.97 47.34 -2.06
CA ILE A 466 6.10 47.65 -2.93
C ILE A 466 6.08 46.73 -4.15
N ASN A 467 5.92 45.42 -3.94
CA ASN A 467 5.98 44.42 -5.01
C ASN A 467 4.60 43.81 -5.23
N LYS A 468 4.06 44.01 -6.43
CA LYS A 468 2.83 43.31 -6.89
C LYS A 468 3.18 42.51 -8.13
N THR A 469 2.88 41.23 -8.10
CA THR A 469 3.16 40.34 -9.22
C THR A 469 1.96 39.45 -9.50
N VAL A 470 1.58 39.35 -10.76
CA VAL A 470 0.66 38.34 -11.27
C VAL A 470 1.39 37.59 -12.39
N ALA A 471 1.48 36.29 -12.29
CA ALA A 471 2.16 35.46 -13.29
C ALA A 471 1.33 34.23 -13.59
N LEU A 472 1.20 33.89 -14.86
CA LEU A 472 0.60 32.68 -15.36
C LEU A 472 1.63 31.93 -16.20
N SER A 473 1.87 30.67 -15.88
CA SER A 473 2.79 29.82 -16.62
C SER A 473 2.12 28.51 -17.01
N PHE A 474 2.49 27.98 -18.16
CA PHE A 474 2.08 26.69 -18.66
C PHE A 474 3.31 25.93 -19.17
N THR A 475 3.34 24.63 -19.02
CA THR A 475 4.40 23.77 -19.53
C THR A 475 3.83 22.45 -20.02
N ASN A 476 4.15 22.09 -21.26
CA ASN A 476 3.96 20.77 -21.82
C ASN A 476 5.34 20.09 -21.86
N PRO A 477 5.60 19.07 -21.01
CA PRO A 477 6.90 18.41 -20.93
C PRO A 477 7.21 17.51 -22.13
N TYR A 478 6.19 17.13 -22.91
CA TYR A 478 6.30 16.28 -24.10
C TYR A 478 5.51 16.90 -25.27
N TRP A 479 5.95 18.04 -25.75
CA TRP A 479 5.40 18.65 -26.95
C TRP A 479 5.68 17.82 -28.21
N THR A 480 6.83 17.11 -28.23
CA THR A 480 7.17 16.11 -29.24
C THR A 480 7.32 14.74 -28.59
N ILE A 481 7.29 13.69 -29.40
CA ILE A 481 7.47 12.29 -28.99
C ILE A 481 8.86 12.09 -28.33
N ASP A 482 9.86 12.84 -28.80
CA ASP A 482 11.24 12.75 -28.30
C ASP A 482 11.46 13.47 -26.97
N GLY A 483 10.38 14.03 -26.38
CA GLY A 483 10.45 14.65 -25.06
C GLY A 483 10.93 16.11 -25.07
N VAL A 484 10.84 16.80 -26.21
CA VAL A 484 11.03 18.24 -26.26
C VAL A 484 9.89 18.90 -25.50
N SER A 485 10.22 19.69 -24.49
CA SER A 485 9.23 20.46 -23.73
C SER A 485 9.02 21.84 -24.32
N VAL A 486 7.79 22.34 -24.22
CA VAL A 486 7.43 23.73 -24.51
C VAL A 486 6.69 24.31 -23.32
N GLY A 487 7.04 25.53 -22.98
CA GLY A 487 6.35 26.30 -21.95
C GLY A 487 6.19 27.75 -22.39
N TRP A 488 5.16 28.40 -21.86
CA TRP A 488 4.99 29.84 -22.00
C TRP A 488 4.66 30.45 -20.63
N ASP A 489 5.01 31.70 -20.47
CA ASP A 489 4.69 32.47 -19.29
C ASP A 489 4.29 33.90 -19.68
N ILE A 490 3.35 34.45 -18.93
CA ILE A 490 2.88 35.79 -19.02
C ILE A 490 2.90 36.36 -17.59
N TYR A 491 3.47 37.56 -17.43
CA TYR A 491 3.52 38.18 -16.12
C TYR A 491 3.35 39.70 -16.19
N GLN A 492 2.84 40.24 -15.08
CA GLN A 492 2.85 41.66 -14.77
C GLN A 492 3.47 41.85 -13.39
N ARG A 493 4.45 42.73 -13.32
CA ARG A 493 5.15 43.09 -12.08
C ARG A 493 5.16 44.59 -11.91
N ASN A 494 4.72 45.06 -10.76
CA ASN A 494 4.76 46.45 -10.37
C ASN A 494 5.65 46.58 -9.13
N VAL A 495 6.65 47.50 -9.20
CA VAL A 495 7.56 47.77 -8.09
C VAL A 495 7.47 49.27 -7.74
N ASP A 496 7.07 49.55 -6.49
CA ASP A 496 6.88 50.90 -5.97
C ASP A 496 7.68 51.10 -4.66
N PRO A 497 9.00 51.37 -4.73
CA PRO A 497 9.84 51.54 -3.56
C PRO A 497 9.71 52.93 -2.91
N THR A 498 8.86 53.82 -3.44
CA THR A 498 8.71 55.21 -2.94
C THR A 498 8.31 55.26 -1.47
N SER A 499 7.61 54.24 -0.99
CA SER A 499 7.19 54.17 0.42
C SER A 499 8.31 53.86 1.41
N LEU A 500 9.50 53.46 0.94
CA LEU A 500 10.68 53.15 1.76
C LEU A 500 11.66 54.33 1.92
N SER A 501 11.42 55.41 1.23
CA SER A 501 12.37 56.53 1.14
C SER A 501 13.76 56.13 0.59
N VAL A 502 13.85 54.93 -0.06
CA VAL A 502 15.10 54.38 -0.62
C VAL A 502 15.26 54.81 -2.08
N ALA A 503 14.16 54.89 -2.82
CA ALA A 503 14.14 55.33 -4.19
C ALA A 503 12.80 55.97 -4.55
N THR A 504 12.86 57.03 -5.35
CA THR A 504 11.68 57.80 -5.75
C THR A 504 11.35 57.60 -7.23
N TYR A 505 11.16 56.33 -7.61
CA TYR A 505 10.65 55.94 -8.93
C TYR A 505 9.72 54.75 -8.81
N LYS A 506 8.87 54.50 -9.81
CA LYS A 506 8.08 53.30 -9.94
C LYS A 506 8.40 52.60 -11.24
N SER A 507 8.37 51.27 -11.22
CA SER A 507 8.47 50.51 -12.44
C SER A 507 7.30 49.53 -12.57
N SER A 508 6.78 49.41 -13.78
CA SER A 508 5.76 48.46 -14.16
C SER A 508 6.25 47.65 -15.36
N SER A 509 6.39 46.37 -15.19
CA SER A 509 6.82 45.48 -16.27
C SER A 509 5.69 44.53 -16.65
N ILE A 510 5.45 44.36 -17.94
CA ILE A 510 4.61 43.33 -18.51
C ILE A 510 5.44 42.52 -19.49
N GLY A 511 5.42 41.21 -19.39
CA GLY A 511 6.22 40.34 -20.22
C GLY A 511 5.51 39.07 -20.59
N ALA A 512 5.92 38.51 -21.72
CA ALA A 512 5.54 37.19 -22.17
C ALA A 512 6.76 36.45 -22.71
N GLY A 513 6.84 35.16 -22.42
CA GLY A 513 7.97 34.33 -22.83
C GLY A 513 7.54 32.96 -23.32
N ILE A 514 8.38 32.38 -24.15
CA ILE A 514 8.28 30.97 -24.56
C ILE A 514 9.59 30.26 -24.23
N ARG A 515 9.50 29.06 -23.76
CA ARG A 515 10.63 28.22 -23.34
C ARG A 515 10.58 26.87 -24.02
N PHE A 516 11.72 26.36 -24.43
CA PHE A 516 11.89 25.04 -24.99
C PHE A 516 12.97 24.31 -24.17
N GLY A 517 12.71 23.03 -23.87
CA GLY A 517 13.69 22.15 -23.24
C GLY A 517 13.94 20.97 -24.16
N TYR A 518 15.18 20.78 -24.58
CA TYR A 518 15.60 19.69 -25.46
C TYR A 518 16.42 18.68 -24.65
N PRO A 519 15.96 17.42 -24.51
CA PRO A 519 16.71 16.38 -23.84
C PRO A 519 17.87 15.93 -24.74
N ILE A 520 19.12 16.00 -24.25
CA ILE A 520 20.31 15.51 -24.96
C ILE A 520 20.77 14.15 -24.47
N ALA A 521 20.44 13.83 -23.22
CA ALA A 521 20.64 12.51 -22.60
C ALA A 521 19.51 12.20 -21.64
N GLU A 522 19.56 11.06 -20.96
CA GLU A 522 18.54 10.63 -19.99
C GLU A 522 18.37 11.66 -18.86
N ASP A 523 19.51 12.21 -18.37
CA ASP A 523 19.56 13.12 -17.23
C ASP A 523 19.99 14.55 -17.62
N ASP A 524 20.24 14.85 -18.92
CA ASP A 524 20.74 16.12 -19.40
C ASP A 524 19.75 16.83 -20.33
N ARG A 525 19.52 18.11 -20.10
CA ARG A 525 18.61 18.94 -20.91
C ARG A 525 19.22 20.30 -21.20
N ILE A 526 19.05 20.77 -22.43
CA ILE A 526 19.33 22.16 -22.83
C ILE A 526 18.00 22.91 -22.88
N ASN A 527 17.96 24.08 -22.25
CA ASN A 527 16.80 24.94 -22.23
C ASN A 527 17.08 26.21 -23.01
N PHE A 528 16.15 26.63 -23.85
CA PHE A 528 16.17 27.88 -24.59
C PHE A 528 14.91 28.67 -24.25
N GLY A 529 15.06 29.97 -24.09
CA GLY A 529 13.93 30.88 -23.87
C GLY A 529 14.03 32.13 -24.69
N LEU A 530 12.90 32.62 -25.15
CA LEU A 530 12.72 33.91 -25.76
C LEU A 530 11.57 34.62 -25.05
N ALA A 531 11.83 35.86 -24.61
CA ALA A 531 10.81 36.66 -23.94
C ALA A 531 10.84 38.09 -24.40
N ILE A 532 9.69 38.71 -24.41
CA ILE A 532 9.49 40.12 -24.64
C ILE A 532 9.06 40.74 -23.33
N ASP A 533 9.74 41.80 -22.89
CA ASP A 533 9.41 42.54 -21.70
C ASP A 533 9.28 44.04 -22.06
N GLN A 534 8.21 44.63 -21.57
CA GLN A 534 8.01 46.08 -21.65
C GLN A 534 7.99 46.63 -20.22
N THR A 535 8.98 47.43 -19.87
CA THR A 535 9.09 48.10 -18.58
C THR A 535 8.85 49.59 -18.73
N THR A 536 7.88 50.11 -18.01
CA THR A 536 7.57 51.53 -17.90
C THR A 536 8.10 52.06 -16.57
N ILE A 537 8.89 53.11 -16.60
CA ILE A 537 9.52 53.75 -15.45
C ILE A 537 8.89 55.13 -15.25
N LYS A 538 8.26 55.31 -14.08
CA LYS A 538 7.75 56.62 -13.68
C LYS A 538 8.73 57.29 -12.73
N VAL A 539 9.25 58.44 -13.14
CA VAL A 539 10.16 59.27 -12.34
C VAL A 539 9.43 60.45 -11.71
N TYR A 540 9.98 61.00 -10.67
CA TYR A 540 9.51 62.16 -9.91
C TYR A 540 10.69 63.14 -9.74
N ASP A 541 10.44 64.36 -9.27
CA ASP A 541 11.49 65.43 -9.10
C ASP A 541 12.66 64.99 -8.20
N SER A 542 12.40 64.08 -7.27
CA SER A 542 13.39 63.49 -6.36
C SER A 542 13.97 62.16 -6.83
N SER A 543 13.71 61.76 -8.05
CA SER A 543 14.24 60.50 -8.60
C SER A 543 15.74 60.54 -8.83
N PRO A 544 16.49 59.44 -8.67
CA PRO A 544 17.91 59.40 -8.96
C PRO A 544 18.20 59.78 -10.42
N ALA A 545 19.24 60.58 -10.61
CA ALA A 545 19.62 61.16 -11.92
C ALA A 545 19.73 60.12 -13.05
N PRO A 546 20.24 58.88 -12.87
CA PRO A 546 20.28 57.89 -13.94
C PRO A 546 18.91 57.55 -14.54
N TYR A 547 17.86 57.44 -13.69
CA TYR A 547 16.50 57.13 -14.17
C TYR A 547 15.86 58.34 -14.86
N VAL A 548 16.08 59.55 -14.33
CA VAL A 548 15.59 60.78 -14.95
C VAL A 548 16.25 60.98 -16.31
N ASN A 549 17.57 60.83 -16.39
CA ASN A 549 18.34 60.96 -17.64
C ASN A 549 17.89 59.91 -18.66
N PHE A 550 17.65 58.67 -18.23
CA PHE A 550 17.12 57.63 -19.10
C PHE A 550 15.78 58.03 -19.68
N VAL A 551 14.83 58.43 -18.83
CA VAL A 551 13.47 58.80 -19.26
C VAL A 551 13.52 60.02 -20.19
N ASN A 552 14.35 61.02 -19.90
CA ASN A 552 14.49 62.20 -20.74
C ASN A 552 15.12 61.87 -22.10
N THR A 553 16.01 60.89 -22.17
CA THR A 553 16.73 60.54 -23.40
C THR A 553 16.00 59.55 -24.27
N PHE A 554 15.40 58.54 -23.65
CA PHE A 554 14.83 57.38 -24.34
C PHE A 554 13.31 57.19 -24.16
N GLY A 555 12.68 58.06 -23.34
CA GLY A 555 11.28 57.94 -22.95
C GLY A 555 11.09 57.07 -21.69
N ASP A 556 9.87 57.01 -21.21
CA ASP A 556 9.50 56.33 -19.98
C ASP A 556 9.35 54.80 -20.14
N THR A 557 9.37 54.30 -21.37
CA THR A 557 9.11 52.91 -21.69
C THR A 557 10.28 52.26 -22.41
N ALA A 558 10.84 51.22 -21.80
CA ALA A 558 11.87 50.36 -22.39
C ALA A 558 11.25 49.04 -22.85
N ARG A 559 11.57 48.59 -24.05
CA ARG A 559 11.22 47.28 -24.57
C ARG A 559 12.46 46.44 -24.73
N SER A 560 12.43 45.23 -24.16
CA SER A 560 13.56 44.31 -24.17
C SER A 560 13.15 42.99 -24.81
N LEU A 561 14.06 42.45 -25.62
CA LEU A 561 14.01 41.08 -26.07
C LEU A 561 15.05 40.29 -25.27
N LEU A 562 14.62 39.29 -24.53
CA LEU A 562 15.47 38.42 -23.74
C LEU A 562 15.60 37.06 -24.44
N ALA A 563 16.85 36.66 -24.65
CA ALA A 563 17.17 35.30 -25.06
C ALA A 563 17.93 34.61 -23.91
N THR A 564 17.51 33.43 -23.54
CA THR A 564 18.16 32.64 -22.50
C THR A 564 18.56 31.28 -23.05
N ALA A 565 19.72 30.79 -22.64
CA ALA A 565 20.17 29.44 -22.87
C ALA A 565 20.73 28.89 -21.56
N GLY A 566 20.40 27.67 -21.25
CA GLY A 566 20.85 27.01 -20.03
C GLY A 566 20.96 25.50 -20.24
N TRP A 567 21.83 24.88 -19.46
CA TRP A 567 21.98 23.46 -19.36
C TRP A 567 21.61 23.02 -17.96
N ALA A 568 20.86 21.93 -17.85
CA ALA A 568 20.47 21.32 -16.59
C ALA A 568 20.77 19.81 -16.63
N ARG A 569 21.28 19.31 -15.51
CA ARG A 569 21.47 17.89 -15.26
C ARG A 569 20.75 17.50 -13.99
N ASP A 570 19.92 16.45 -14.07
CA ASP A 570 19.18 15.84 -12.95
C ASP A 570 20.07 14.92 -12.11
#